data_f1149885e799489bf02037d7ce63030a
#
_entry.id   f1149885e799489bf02037d7ce63030a
#
_cell.length_a   1.000
_cell.length_b   1.000
_cell.length_c   1.000
_cell.angle_alpha   90.00
_cell.angle_beta   90.00
_cell.angle_gamma   90.00
#
_symmetry.space_group_name_H-M   'P 1'
#
loop_
_entity.id
_entity.type
_entity.pdbx_description
1 polymer ?
#
loop_
_entity_poly.entity_id
_entity_poly.type
_entity_poly.pdbx_seq_one_letter_code
_entity_poly.pdbx_strand_id
1 'polypeptide(L)'
;MVATQLAALYGEKGLIWLDGDGSALGRWVTLGVAPVETVCCRGCPGEPGASNPFEALRQLDDGHWTGWLSYEAAAWSEPSNVWRADAMPNLWIARHDPILRFDLQNQRLWIEGTNPSTMTALLDALTTAPTTINSSAPPIALDAWTHHTDRSDFANGVRRIRDLIAAGDLFQANPTACCSTRWPSNTSSLDLFRRIRNRCQAPFPGLVSTENHDAFL
;
A
#
# COMPACT_ATOMS: atom_id res chain seq x y z
N MET A 1 0.30 5.32 -16.59
CA MET A 1 -0.38 4.85 -17.83
C MET A 1 -0.59 3.35 -17.81
N VAL A 2 0.44 2.51 -17.73
CA VAL A 2 0.31 1.03 -17.71
C VAL A 2 -0.57 0.50 -16.58
N ALA A 3 -0.40 0.94 -15.34
CA ALA A 3 -1.23 0.51 -14.22
C ALA A 3 -2.73 0.75 -14.45
N THR A 4 -3.09 1.87 -15.08
CA THR A 4 -4.49 2.21 -15.39
C THR A 4 -5.05 1.34 -16.52
N GLN A 5 -4.21 1.00 -17.51
CA GLN A 5 -4.59 0.06 -18.56
C GLN A 5 -4.87 -1.33 -17.98
N LEU A 6 -3.99 -1.81 -17.12
CA LEU A 6 -4.16 -3.11 -16.45
C LEU A 6 -5.38 -3.13 -15.53
N ALA A 7 -5.61 -2.06 -14.77
CA ALA A 7 -6.80 -1.95 -13.93
C ALA A 7 -8.11 -1.95 -14.74
N ALA A 8 -8.10 -1.36 -15.93
CA ALA A 8 -9.26 -1.39 -16.83
C ALA A 8 -9.57 -2.81 -17.37
N LEU A 9 -8.55 -3.65 -17.52
CA LEU A 9 -8.69 -5.02 -18.05
C LEU A 9 -8.93 -6.06 -16.94
N TYR A 10 -8.21 -5.94 -15.82
CA TYR A 10 -8.22 -6.93 -14.74
C TYR A 10 -9.01 -6.48 -13.51
N GLY A 11 -9.47 -5.24 -13.47
CA GLY A 11 -10.03 -4.61 -12.28
C GLY A 11 -8.97 -4.00 -11.37
N GLU A 12 -9.40 -3.16 -10.43
CA GLU A 12 -8.50 -2.54 -9.45
C GLU A 12 -8.20 -3.47 -8.27
N LYS A 13 -9.08 -4.42 -7.97
CA LYS A 13 -8.93 -5.33 -6.83
C LYS A 13 -7.75 -6.27 -7.02
N GLY A 14 -6.88 -6.28 -6.03
CA GLY A 14 -5.64 -7.02 -6.08
C GLY A 14 -4.52 -6.32 -6.88
N LEU A 15 -4.75 -5.09 -7.34
CA LEU A 15 -3.71 -4.28 -7.97
C LEU A 15 -2.63 -3.92 -6.96
N ILE A 16 -1.39 -4.20 -7.32
CA ILE A 16 -0.21 -3.71 -6.63
C ILE A 16 0.53 -2.77 -7.58
N TRP A 17 0.81 -1.57 -7.12
CA TRP A 17 1.67 -0.63 -7.81
C TRP A 17 2.70 -0.07 -6.83
N LEU A 18 3.89 -0.65 -6.84
CA LEU A 18 5.06 -0.09 -6.17
C LEU A 18 5.80 0.77 -7.19
N ASP A 19 5.83 2.06 -6.96
CA ASP A 19 6.33 3.04 -7.91
C ASP A 19 7.71 3.58 -7.53
N GLY A 20 8.32 4.31 -8.43
CA GLY A 20 9.58 4.99 -8.26
C GLY A 20 9.58 6.34 -8.98
N ASP A 21 10.48 7.23 -8.57
CA ASP A 21 10.66 8.56 -9.16
C ASP A 21 11.76 8.62 -10.23
N GLY A 22 12.43 7.48 -10.52
CA GLY A 22 13.54 7.39 -11.44
C GLY A 22 14.90 7.81 -10.87
N SER A 23 14.94 8.24 -9.60
CA SER A 23 16.21 8.50 -8.88
C SER A 23 17.01 7.20 -8.66
N ALA A 24 18.21 7.31 -8.10
CA ALA A 24 19.03 6.14 -7.76
C ALA A 24 18.33 5.21 -6.77
N LEU A 25 17.52 5.76 -5.85
CA LEU A 25 16.73 5.01 -4.87
C LEU A 25 15.42 4.52 -5.49
N GLY A 26 14.67 5.39 -6.17
CA GLY A 26 13.38 5.10 -6.79
C GLY A 26 13.48 4.60 -8.23
N ARG A 27 14.45 3.72 -8.53
CA ARG A 27 14.71 3.22 -9.88
C ARG A 27 13.64 2.28 -10.42
N TRP A 28 13.05 1.47 -9.55
CA TRP A 28 12.21 0.35 -9.95
C TRP A 28 10.72 0.64 -9.75
N VAL A 29 9.93 0.17 -10.71
CA VAL A 29 8.47 0.09 -10.59
C VAL A 29 8.06 -1.38 -10.68
N THR A 30 7.18 -1.81 -9.79
CA THR A 30 6.58 -3.15 -9.83
C THR A 30 5.07 -3.03 -9.91
N LEU A 31 4.46 -3.74 -10.84
CA LEU A 31 3.02 -3.84 -11.01
C LEU A 31 2.57 -5.29 -10.98
N GLY A 32 1.54 -5.57 -10.20
CA GLY A 32 0.83 -6.85 -10.16
C GLY A 32 -0.67 -6.64 -10.29
N VAL A 33 -1.34 -7.49 -11.04
CA VAL A 33 -2.80 -7.53 -11.20
C VAL A 33 -3.29 -8.96 -11.14
N ALA A 34 -4.56 -9.16 -10.82
CA ALA A 34 -5.18 -10.49 -10.77
C ALA A 34 -4.32 -11.49 -9.96
N PRO A 35 -4.16 -11.28 -8.66
CA PRO A 35 -3.33 -12.14 -7.82
C PRO A 35 -3.80 -13.60 -7.91
N VAL A 36 -2.85 -14.52 -7.95
CA VAL A 36 -3.12 -15.97 -7.97
C VAL A 36 -3.42 -16.51 -6.59
N GLU A 37 -3.01 -15.78 -5.55
CA GLU A 37 -3.23 -16.15 -4.16
C GLU A 37 -3.22 -14.91 -3.26
N THR A 38 -4.01 -14.93 -2.18
CA THR A 38 -4.04 -13.88 -1.18
C THR A 38 -4.05 -14.46 0.22
N VAL A 39 -3.31 -13.84 1.13
CA VAL A 39 -3.30 -14.16 2.56
C VAL A 39 -3.71 -12.94 3.34
N CYS A 40 -4.70 -13.11 4.24
CA CYS A 40 -5.26 -12.03 5.04
C CYS A 40 -5.38 -12.48 6.50
N CYS A 41 -4.71 -11.79 7.42
CA CYS A 41 -4.80 -12.01 8.85
C CYS A 41 -5.41 -10.79 9.54
N ARG A 42 -6.26 -11.03 10.54
CA ARG A 42 -6.99 -10.00 11.28
C ARG A 42 -6.97 -10.29 12.78
N GLY A 43 -7.32 -9.27 13.56
CA GLY A 43 -7.58 -9.38 15.00
C GLY A 43 -6.32 -9.45 15.86
N CYS A 44 -6.52 -9.26 17.16
CA CYS A 44 -5.48 -9.38 18.17
C CYS A 44 -5.49 -10.78 18.82
N PRO A 45 -4.39 -11.21 19.46
CA PRO A 45 -4.33 -12.49 20.16
C PRO A 45 -5.49 -12.65 21.14
N GLY A 46 -6.19 -13.79 21.08
CA GLY A 46 -7.33 -14.12 21.94
C GLY A 46 -8.68 -13.67 21.42
N GLU A 47 -8.77 -12.90 20.35
CA GLU A 47 -10.03 -12.53 19.72
C GLU A 47 -10.59 -13.68 18.85
N PRO A 48 -11.91 -13.87 18.80
CA PRO A 48 -12.52 -14.87 17.93
C PRO A 48 -12.20 -14.61 16.46
N GLY A 49 -11.66 -15.64 15.77
CA GLY A 49 -11.30 -15.54 14.36
C GLY A 49 -10.00 -14.81 14.08
N ALA A 50 -9.26 -14.41 15.12
CA ALA A 50 -7.93 -13.80 14.93
C ALA A 50 -6.92 -14.82 14.39
N SER A 51 -6.02 -14.35 13.54
CA SER A 51 -4.98 -15.18 12.90
C SER A 51 -3.61 -14.52 13.01
N ASN A 52 -2.60 -15.35 13.32
CA ASN A 52 -1.23 -14.87 13.51
C ASN A 52 -0.57 -14.52 12.18
N PRO A 53 -0.26 -13.24 11.92
CA PRO A 53 0.35 -12.81 10.66
C PRO A 53 1.76 -13.37 10.46
N PHE A 54 2.52 -13.56 11.53
CA PHE A 54 3.89 -14.06 11.43
C PHE A 54 3.93 -15.57 11.13
N GLU A 55 2.93 -16.33 11.61
CA GLU A 55 2.79 -17.74 11.23
C GLU A 55 2.38 -17.88 9.77
N ALA A 56 1.43 -17.05 9.33
CA ALA A 56 1.03 -17.01 7.93
C ALA A 56 2.21 -16.67 7.00
N LEU A 57 3.05 -15.69 7.37
CA LEU A 57 4.25 -15.35 6.60
C LEU A 57 5.25 -16.51 6.49
N ARG A 58 5.38 -17.36 7.53
CA ARG A 58 6.30 -18.52 7.50
C ARG A 58 5.80 -19.66 6.59
N GLN A 59 4.52 -19.66 6.26
CA GLN A 59 3.88 -20.71 5.46
C GLN A 59 3.77 -20.35 3.98
N LEU A 60 4.28 -19.17 3.59
CA LEU A 60 4.22 -18.73 2.19
C LEU A 60 5.14 -19.58 1.32
N ASP A 61 4.61 -20.00 0.19
CA ASP A 61 5.39 -20.58 -0.90
C ASP A 61 6.28 -19.54 -1.58
N ASP A 62 7.25 -20.02 -2.37
CA ASP A 62 8.08 -19.15 -3.19
C ASP A 62 7.25 -18.35 -4.21
N GLY A 63 7.62 -17.10 -4.40
CA GLY A 63 6.94 -16.24 -5.36
C GLY A 63 7.08 -14.75 -5.07
N HIS A 64 6.43 -13.95 -5.89
CA HIS A 64 6.36 -12.50 -5.73
C HIS A 64 5.17 -12.12 -4.86
N TRP A 65 5.40 -12.04 -3.56
CA TRP A 65 4.41 -11.61 -2.57
C TRP A 65 4.55 -10.14 -2.28
N THR A 66 3.44 -9.42 -2.33
CA THR A 66 3.39 -7.98 -2.06
C THR A 66 2.13 -7.60 -1.31
N GLY A 67 2.26 -6.69 -0.36
CA GLY A 67 1.14 -6.20 0.46
C GLY A 67 1.65 -5.40 1.65
N TRP A 68 0.99 -5.53 2.81
CA TRP A 68 1.40 -4.85 4.04
C TRP A 68 1.34 -5.76 5.26
N LEU A 69 2.14 -5.40 6.25
CA LEU A 69 2.03 -5.82 7.64
C LEU A 69 1.71 -4.56 8.44
N SER A 70 0.57 -4.53 9.13
CA SER A 70 0.15 -3.36 9.88
C SER A 70 0.93 -3.21 11.19
N TYR A 71 0.85 -2.02 11.79
CA TYR A 71 1.47 -1.77 13.09
C TYR A 71 0.86 -2.65 14.19
N GLU A 72 -0.44 -2.95 14.10
CA GLU A 72 -1.19 -3.81 15.04
C GLU A 72 -0.74 -5.28 15.01
N ALA A 73 -0.03 -5.71 13.96
CA ALA A 73 0.61 -7.03 13.95
C ALA A 73 1.58 -7.22 15.12
N ALA A 74 2.12 -6.14 15.66
CA ALA A 74 2.98 -6.18 16.84
C ALA A 74 2.29 -6.78 18.08
N ALA A 75 0.96 -6.80 18.15
CA ALA A 75 0.22 -7.49 19.20
C ALA A 75 0.58 -8.98 19.33
N TRP A 76 1.07 -9.59 18.24
CA TRP A 76 1.44 -11.01 18.19
C TRP A 76 2.89 -11.28 18.62
N SER A 77 3.75 -10.25 18.64
CA SER A 77 5.14 -10.34 19.10
C SER A 77 5.34 -9.67 20.46
N GLU A 78 4.60 -8.61 20.73
CA GLU A 78 4.67 -7.81 21.94
C GLU A 78 3.27 -7.73 22.61
N PRO A 79 2.80 -8.81 23.24
CA PRO A 79 1.47 -8.82 23.83
C PRO A 79 1.32 -7.72 24.90
N SER A 80 0.32 -6.88 24.73
CA SER A 80 0.01 -5.78 25.63
C SER A 80 -1.48 -5.45 25.55
N ASN A 81 -2.01 -4.88 26.61
CA ASN A 81 -3.41 -4.42 26.68
C ASN A 81 -3.67 -3.12 25.90
N VAL A 82 -2.64 -2.51 25.33
CA VAL A 82 -2.78 -1.30 24.51
C VAL A 82 -3.27 -1.59 23.10
N TRP A 83 -3.03 -2.80 22.62
CA TRP A 83 -3.42 -3.19 21.27
C TRP A 83 -4.94 -3.26 21.11
N ARG A 84 -5.42 -2.80 19.98
CA ARG A 84 -6.83 -2.85 19.58
C ARG A 84 -6.92 -3.39 18.17
N ALA A 85 -7.91 -4.23 17.93
CA ALA A 85 -8.23 -4.63 16.56
C ALA A 85 -8.70 -3.43 15.75
N ASP A 86 -8.25 -3.34 14.51
CA ASP A 86 -8.68 -2.37 13.52
C ASP A 86 -9.53 -3.06 12.44
N ALA A 87 -10.26 -2.27 11.69
CA ALA A 87 -10.95 -2.74 10.48
C ALA A 87 -9.97 -3.21 9.42
N MET A 88 -8.75 -2.64 9.38
CA MET A 88 -7.69 -3.06 8.49
C MET A 88 -7.11 -4.42 8.89
N PRO A 89 -6.75 -5.28 7.94
CA PRO A 89 -6.02 -6.51 8.23
C PRO A 89 -4.65 -6.24 8.84
N ASN A 90 -4.24 -7.08 9.81
CA ASN A 90 -2.88 -7.07 10.35
C ASN A 90 -1.85 -7.47 9.30
N LEU A 91 -2.23 -8.38 8.41
CA LEU A 91 -1.49 -8.77 7.23
C LEU A 91 -2.46 -8.88 6.07
N TRP A 92 -2.12 -8.26 4.97
CA TRP A 92 -2.69 -8.58 3.68
C TRP A 92 -1.56 -8.63 2.67
N ILE A 93 -1.39 -9.78 2.04
CA ILE A 93 -0.40 -9.97 0.98
C ILE A 93 -1.02 -10.80 -0.15
N ALA A 94 -0.55 -10.53 -1.35
CA ALA A 94 -0.99 -11.23 -2.55
C ALA A 94 0.21 -11.71 -3.36
N ARG A 95 0.11 -12.91 -3.92
CA ARG A 95 1.07 -13.47 -4.85
C ARG A 95 0.61 -13.19 -6.27
N HIS A 96 1.48 -12.58 -7.06
CA HIS A 96 1.24 -12.26 -8.45
C HIS A 96 2.17 -13.09 -9.35
N ASP A 97 1.59 -13.72 -10.35
CA ASP A 97 2.32 -14.48 -11.35
C ASP A 97 1.54 -14.44 -12.69
N PRO A 98 1.97 -13.59 -13.64
CA PRO A 98 3.20 -12.80 -13.66
C PRO A 98 3.11 -11.42 -12.96
N ILE A 99 4.28 -10.78 -12.81
CA ILE A 99 4.43 -9.36 -12.47
C ILE A 99 5.12 -8.60 -13.60
N LEU A 100 4.93 -7.28 -13.60
CA LEU A 100 5.67 -6.35 -14.45
C LEU A 100 6.70 -5.60 -13.62
N ARG A 101 7.92 -5.50 -14.13
CA ARG A 101 8.98 -4.68 -13.54
C ARG A 101 9.55 -3.72 -14.56
N PHE A 102 9.63 -2.46 -14.18
CA PHE A 102 10.23 -1.40 -15.00
C PHE A 102 11.51 -0.90 -14.34
N ASP A 103 12.56 -0.82 -15.13
CA ASP A 103 13.77 -0.07 -14.82
C ASP A 103 13.64 1.31 -15.45
N LEU A 104 13.34 2.32 -14.63
CA LEU A 104 13.14 3.68 -15.10
C LEU A 104 14.42 4.33 -15.64
N GLN A 105 15.58 3.92 -15.12
CA GLN A 105 16.87 4.46 -15.57
C GLN A 105 17.31 3.90 -16.93
N ASN A 106 17.13 2.59 -17.14
CA ASN A 106 17.48 1.94 -18.38
C ASN A 106 16.33 1.84 -19.39
N GLN A 107 15.13 2.31 -19.02
CA GLN A 107 13.92 2.27 -19.84
C GLN A 107 13.59 0.86 -20.35
N ARG A 108 13.71 -0.13 -19.46
CA ARG A 108 13.44 -1.54 -19.76
C ARG A 108 12.24 -2.03 -18.98
N LEU A 109 11.48 -2.92 -19.61
CA LEU A 109 10.36 -3.63 -19.03
C LEU A 109 10.66 -5.13 -19.04
N TRP A 110 10.34 -5.79 -17.92
CA TRP A 110 10.32 -7.25 -17.81
C TRP A 110 8.95 -7.72 -17.37
N ILE A 111 8.58 -8.87 -17.89
CA ILE A 111 7.45 -9.67 -17.40
C ILE A 111 8.10 -10.89 -16.72
N GLU A 112 7.91 -11.00 -15.41
CA GLU A 112 8.50 -12.06 -14.59
C GLU A 112 7.38 -12.97 -14.09
N GLY A 113 7.49 -14.27 -14.35
CA GLY A 113 6.49 -15.25 -13.93
C GLY A 113 6.93 -16.68 -14.23
N THR A 114 6.18 -17.64 -13.72
CA THR A 114 6.47 -19.08 -13.89
C THR A 114 5.72 -19.70 -15.06
N ASN A 115 4.61 -19.09 -15.50
CA ASN A 115 3.78 -19.61 -16.56
C ASN A 115 3.89 -18.76 -17.85
N PRO A 116 4.48 -19.31 -18.94
CA PRO A 116 4.64 -18.59 -20.21
C PRO A 116 3.33 -18.11 -20.82
N SER A 117 2.22 -18.84 -20.64
CA SER A 117 0.92 -18.47 -21.20
C SER A 117 0.36 -17.21 -20.53
N THR A 118 0.46 -17.09 -19.20
CA THR A 118 0.01 -15.90 -18.47
C THR A 118 0.90 -14.70 -18.76
N MET A 119 2.21 -14.92 -18.94
CA MET A 119 3.16 -13.87 -19.36
C MET A 119 2.81 -13.32 -20.75
N THR A 120 2.52 -14.20 -21.70
CA THR A 120 2.08 -13.82 -23.06
C THR A 120 0.76 -13.06 -23.01
N ALA A 121 -0.23 -13.55 -22.26
CA ALA A 121 -1.52 -12.87 -22.11
C ALA A 121 -1.37 -11.46 -21.53
N LEU A 122 -0.47 -11.29 -20.55
CA LEU A 122 -0.19 -9.97 -19.97
C LEU A 122 0.49 -9.03 -20.98
N LEU A 123 1.41 -9.54 -21.79
CA LEU A 123 2.04 -8.77 -22.88
C LEU A 123 1.01 -8.33 -23.93
N ASP A 124 0.14 -9.22 -24.36
CA ASP A 124 -0.95 -8.93 -25.31
C ASP A 124 -1.91 -7.88 -24.74
N ALA A 125 -2.25 -7.99 -23.47
CA ALA A 125 -3.07 -7.01 -22.77
C ALA A 125 -2.44 -5.61 -22.78
N LEU A 126 -1.13 -5.51 -22.57
CA LEU A 126 -0.39 -4.23 -22.60
C LEU A 126 -0.37 -3.59 -23.98
N THR A 127 -0.30 -4.41 -25.04
CA THR A 127 -0.23 -3.92 -26.43
C THR A 127 -1.60 -3.54 -27.00
N THR A 128 -2.67 -4.15 -26.51
CA THR A 128 -4.04 -3.93 -27.01
C THR A 128 -4.87 -2.95 -26.19
N ALA A 129 -4.48 -2.68 -24.95
CA ALA A 129 -5.24 -1.82 -24.06
C ALA A 129 -5.26 -0.35 -24.53
N PRO A 130 -6.41 0.37 -24.39
CA PRO A 130 -6.52 1.76 -24.79
C PRO A 130 -5.59 2.65 -23.97
N THR A 131 -4.93 3.57 -24.64
CA THR A 131 -3.89 4.46 -24.03
C THR A 131 -4.50 5.64 -23.27
N THR A 132 -5.76 5.99 -23.54
CA THR A 132 -6.44 7.15 -22.97
C THR A 132 -7.38 6.75 -21.85
N ILE A 133 -7.02 7.12 -20.63
CA ILE A 133 -7.90 7.01 -19.47
C ILE A 133 -7.98 8.40 -18.84
N ASN A 134 -9.12 9.04 -19.03
CA ASN A 134 -9.41 10.34 -18.41
C ASN A 134 -9.84 10.10 -16.96
N SER A 135 -9.03 10.55 -16.01
CA SER A 135 -9.45 10.65 -14.61
C SER A 135 -10.04 12.04 -14.39
N SER A 136 -11.27 12.09 -13.93
CA SER A 136 -11.99 13.32 -13.61
C SER A 136 -12.34 13.47 -12.13
N ALA A 137 -11.64 12.71 -11.24
CA ALA A 137 -11.92 12.76 -9.82
C ALA A 137 -11.77 14.20 -9.28
N PRO A 138 -12.79 14.75 -8.61
CA PRO A 138 -12.71 16.09 -8.05
C PRO A 138 -11.69 16.16 -6.91
N PRO A 139 -11.09 17.33 -6.63
CA PRO A 139 -10.24 17.48 -5.46
C PRO A 139 -11.07 17.33 -4.18
N ILE A 140 -10.48 16.71 -3.15
CA ILE A 140 -11.07 16.70 -1.82
C ILE A 140 -10.82 18.08 -1.21
N ALA A 141 -11.90 18.77 -0.81
CA ALA A 141 -11.80 20.09 -0.20
C ALA A 141 -11.10 20.01 1.17
N LEU A 142 -10.32 21.03 1.53
CA LEU A 142 -9.56 21.02 2.79
C LEU A 142 -10.46 21.05 4.02
N ASP A 143 -11.61 21.68 3.95
CA ASP A 143 -12.61 21.76 5.00
C ASP A 143 -13.42 20.47 5.19
N ALA A 144 -13.30 19.52 4.26
CA ALA A 144 -13.92 18.19 4.38
C ALA A 144 -13.14 17.24 5.32
N TRP A 145 -11.97 17.64 5.81
CA TRP A 145 -11.13 16.80 6.65
C TRP A 145 -11.44 17.02 8.14
N THR A 146 -11.65 15.92 8.85
CA THR A 146 -11.74 15.90 10.32
C THR A 146 -10.36 15.59 10.88
N HIS A 147 -9.85 16.49 11.71
CA HIS A 147 -8.57 16.30 12.42
C HIS A 147 -8.85 15.60 13.75
N HIS A 148 -8.24 14.43 13.95
CA HIS A 148 -8.34 13.65 15.20
C HIS A 148 -7.22 13.98 16.18
N THR A 149 -6.17 14.65 15.73
CA THR A 149 -5.05 15.11 16.53
C THR A 149 -5.10 16.62 16.58
N ASP A 150 -5.32 17.18 17.78
CA ASP A 150 -5.28 18.62 17.98
C ASP A 150 -3.85 19.16 17.80
N ARG A 151 -3.74 20.40 17.29
CA ARG A 151 -2.44 21.04 17.04
C ARG A 151 -1.65 21.25 18.34
N SER A 152 -2.32 21.61 19.43
CA SER A 152 -1.69 21.82 20.73
C SER A 152 -1.20 20.51 21.32
N ASP A 153 -1.98 19.44 21.21
CA ASP A 153 -1.60 18.11 21.70
C ASP A 153 -0.42 17.55 20.92
N PHE A 154 -0.41 17.71 19.59
CA PHE A 154 0.74 17.34 18.76
C PHE A 154 2.00 18.11 19.18
N ALA A 155 1.90 19.43 19.33
CA ALA A 155 3.03 20.27 19.75
C ALA A 155 3.55 19.93 21.16
N ASN A 156 2.64 19.58 22.09
CA ASN A 156 2.99 19.11 23.43
C ASN A 156 3.69 17.75 23.37
N GLY A 157 3.19 16.83 22.55
CA GLY A 157 3.81 15.53 22.30
C GLY A 157 5.25 15.66 21.78
N VAL A 158 5.46 16.53 20.78
CA VAL A 158 6.81 16.81 20.26
C VAL A 158 7.75 17.35 21.35
N ARG A 159 7.28 18.31 22.19
CA ARG A 159 8.08 18.83 23.30
C ARG A 159 8.45 17.70 24.27
N ARG A 160 7.48 16.89 24.68
CA ARG A 160 7.71 15.75 25.58
C ARG A 160 8.73 14.75 25.03
N ILE A 161 8.63 14.42 23.72
CA ILE A 161 9.59 13.53 23.06
C ILE A 161 11.00 14.13 23.10
N ARG A 162 11.15 15.42 22.83
CA ARG A 162 12.46 16.10 22.91
C ARG A 162 13.06 16.06 24.31
N ASP A 163 12.23 16.23 25.36
CA ASP A 163 12.67 16.14 26.74
C ASP A 163 13.14 14.72 27.08
N LEU A 164 12.42 13.69 26.65
CA LEU A 164 12.79 12.29 26.84
C LEU A 164 14.06 11.89 26.09
N ILE A 165 14.27 12.43 24.89
CA ILE A 165 15.52 12.25 24.13
C ILE A 165 16.68 12.92 24.86
N ALA A 166 16.47 14.13 25.36
CA ALA A 166 17.52 14.85 26.12
C ALA A 166 17.88 14.15 27.44
N ALA A 167 16.91 13.49 28.09
CA ALA A 167 17.13 12.69 29.29
C ALA A 167 17.79 11.31 28.99
N GLY A 168 17.86 10.89 27.75
CA GLY A 168 18.39 9.59 27.36
C GLY A 168 17.36 8.42 27.46
N ASP A 169 16.11 8.72 27.74
CA ASP A 169 15.02 7.73 27.84
C ASP A 169 14.56 7.22 26.49
N LEU A 170 14.68 8.04 25.43
CA LEU A 170 14.34 7.71 24.06
C LEU A 170 15.49 8.03 23.12
N PHE A 171 15.68 7.21 22.11
CA PHE A 171 16.60 7.48 21.01
C PHE A 171 15.89 8.27 19.88
N GLN A 172 14.67 7.84 19.55
CA GLN A 172 13.86 8.40 18.48
C GLN A 172 12.37 8.13 18.75
N ALA A 173 11.51 9.02 18.29
CA ALA A 173 10.07 8.77 18.16
C ALA A 173 9.52 9.49 16.93
N ASN A 174 8.50 8.92 16.31
CA ASN A 174 7.81 9.49 15.15
C ASN A 174 6.38 9.88 15.56
N PRO A 175 6.14 11.10 16.06
CA PRO A 175 4.79 11.56 16.35
C PRO A 175 4.03 11.73 15.05
N THR A 176 2.77 11.25 15.02
CA THR A 176 1.90 11.34 13.86
C THR A 176 0.63 12.12 14.20
N ALA A 177 0.05 12.75 13.18
CA ALA A 177 -1.26 13.37 13.26
C ALA A 177 -2.23 12.56 12.40
N CYS A 178 -3.42 12.30 12.92
CA CYS A 178 -4.47 11.59 12.22
C CYS A 178 -5.55 12.55 11.74
N CYS A 179 -5.94 12.39 10.49
CA CYS A 179 -7.11 13.05 9.93
C CYS A 179 -7.89 12.08 9.03
N SER A 180 -9.19 12.30 8.93
CA SER A 180 -10.05 11.49 8.08
C SER A 180 -10.99 12.36 7.27
N THR A 181 -11.46 11.82 6.15
CA THR A 181 -12.51 12.43 5.34
C THR A 181 -13.37 11.34 4.71
N ARG A 182 -14.54 11.71 4.25
CA ARG A 182 -15.38 10.81 3.47
C ARG A 182 -14.74 10.54 2.12
N TRP A 183 -14.71 9.26 1.73
CA TRP A 183 -14.29 8.91 0.38
C TRP A 183 -15.22 9.53 -0.64
N PRO A 184 -14.72 10.28 -1.64
CA PRO A 184 -15.58 10.89 -2.66
C PRO A 184 -16.24 9.81 -3.51
N SER A 185 -17.56 9.89 -3.69
CA SER A 185 -18.26 9.05 -4.67
C SER A 185 -17.66 9.27 -6.06
N ASN A 186 -17.48 8.21 -6.82
CA ASN A 186 -16.88 8.21 -8.16
C ASN A 186 -15.37 8.49 -8.24
N THR A 187 -14.64 8.31 -7.14
CA THR A 187 -13.17 8.36 -7.15
C THR A 187 -12.64 6.97 -6.87
N SER A 188 -11.84 6.41 -7.77
CA SER A 188 -11.10 5.18 -7.49
C SER A 188 -9.83 5.46 -6.70
N SER A 189 -9.33 4.45 -5.99
CA SER A 189 -8.04 4.52 -5.29
C SER A 189 -6.90 4.76 -6.26
N LEU A 190 -6.97 4.15 -7.43
CA LEU A 190 -5.99 4.35 -8.49
C LEU A 190 -5.95 5.79 -8.98
N ASP A 191 -7.11 6.44 -9.14
CA ASP A 191 -7.19 7.85 -9.53
C ASP A 191 -6.63 8.78 -8.47
N LEU A 192 -6.92 8.51 -7.20
CA LEU A 192 -6.34 9.27 -6.09
C LEU A 192 -4.82 9.09 -6.05
N PHE A 193 -4.33 7.84 -6.14
CA PHE A 193 -2.91 7.54 -6.15
C PHE A 193 -2.17 8.26 -7.29
N ARG A 194 -2.72 8.25 -8.50
CA ARG A 194 -2.14 8.98 -9.65
C ARG A 194 -2.01 10.48 -9.37
N ARG A 195 -2.98 11.07 -8.68
CA ARG A 195 -2.94 12.49 -8.30
C ARG A 195 -1.89 12.76 -7.24
N ILE A 196 -1.81 11.91 -6.22
CA ILE A 196 -0.76 11.99 -5.18
C ILE A 196 0.61 11.87 -5.83
N ARG A 197 0.83 10.85 -6.64
CA ARG A 197 2.07 10.61 -7.38
C ARG A 197 2.53 11.82 -8.19
N ASN A 198 1.61 12.49 -8.85
CA ASN A 198 1.93 13.68 -9.67
C ASN A 198 2.27 14.93 -8.84
N ARG A 199 1.91 14.96 -7.57
CA ARG A 199 2.12 16.09 -6.65
C ARG A 199 3.24 15.85 -5.63
N CYS A 200 3.39 14.61 -5.20
CA CYS A 200 4.35 14.18 -4.20
C CYS A 200 5.33 13.22 -4.86
N GLN A 201 6.46 13.74 -5.31
CA GLN A 201 7.53 12.93 -5.87
C GLN A 201 8.30 12.30 -4.71
N ALA A 202 7.97 11.06 -4.42
CA ALA A 202 8.67 10.24 -3.42
C ALA A 202 9.41 9.09 -4.14
N PRO A 203 10.54 8.61 -3.60
CA PRO A 203 11.28 7.52 -4.24
C PRO A 203 10.57 6.16 -4.15
N PHE A 204 9.63 5.99 -3.22
CA PHE A 204 8.93 4.72 -2.95
C PHE A 204 7.43 4.90 -2.70
N PRO A 205 6.67 5.55 -3.59
CA PRO A 205 5.22 5.58 -3.41
C PRO A 205 4.63 4.24 -3.83
N GLY A 206 3.50 3.85 -3.22
CA GLY A 206 2.84 2.60 -3.55
C GLY A 206 1.33 2.66 -3.39
N LEU A 207 0.64 1.83 -4.15
CA LEU A 207 -0.79 1.52 -4.02
C LEU A 207 -0.94 0.01 -3.92
N VAL A 208 -1.63 -0.42 -2.88
CA VAL A 208 -2.11 -1.78 -2.71
C VAL A 208 -3.62 -1.73 -2.64
N SER A 209 -4.30 -2.22 -3.65
CA SER A 209 -5.76 -2.24 -3.70
C SER A 209 -6.27 -3.64 -3.40
N THR A 210 -7.18 -3.74 -2.43
CA THR A 210 -7.79 -5.00 -2.02
C THR A 210 -9.29 -4.99 -2.25
N GLU A 211 -9.98 -6.05 -1.86
CA GLU A 211 -11.42 -6.09 -1.99
C GLU A 211 -12.16 -5.08 -1.12
N ASN A 212 -11.64 -4.79 0.07
CA ASN A 212 -12.33 -4.01 1.09
C ASN A 212 -11.53 -2.81 1.60
N HIS A 213 -10.23 -2.76 1.33
CA HIS A 213 -9.33 -1.73 1.82
C HIS A 213 -8.26 -1.44 0.79
N ASP A 214 -7.86 -0.18 0.71
CA ASP A 214 -6.75 0.24 -0.13
C ASP A 214 -5.71 0.94 0.74
N ALA A 215 -4.45 0.62 0.52
CA ALA A 215 -3.33 1.24 1.22
C ALA A 215 -2.50 2.08 0.24
N PHE A 216 -2.16 3.29 0.68
CA PHE A 216 -1.24 4.19 0.00
C PHE A 216 0.05 4.29 0.82
N LEU A 217 1.17 4.09 0.17
CA LEU A 217 2.52 4.10 0.75
C LEU A 217 3.29 5.32 0.28
#